data_0b98a494f7a331c112b56eef1f353cc4
#
_entry.id   0b98a494f7a331c112b56eef1f353cc4
#
_cell.length_a   1.000
_cell.length_b   1.000
_cell.length_c   1.000
_cell.angle_alpha   90.00
_cell.angle_beta   90.00
_cell.angle_gamma   90.00
#
_symmetry.space_group_name_H-M   'P 1'
#
loop_
_entity.id
_entity.type
_entity.pdbx_description
1 polymer ?
#
loop_
_entity_poly.entity_id
_entity_poly.type
_entity_poly.pdbx_seq_one_letter_code
_entity_poly.pdbx_strand_id
1 'polypeptide(L)'
;MKVGTILTATDSNPLYCEFIPSFVKAWKKLIPEADICIVLIAHEIPDAYKPYADHIRLFPPIEGIHTAFQAQCIRLFYPRQIARDEGVLITDMDMLPMRRSYYTDPIANIPNDTFVVYRDVCLPSEIAMCYNIAHPRVWESVFGSASIEDNFRKIYSEVSYDGQHGGSGWATDQIFFAKQFHAWAGPKAVLDDRVTRFCRLDR
;
A
#
# COMPACT_ATOMS: atom_id res chain seq x y z
N MET A 1 12.69 -3.79 -12.64
CA MET A 1 12.40 -3.72 -11.19
C MET A 1 12.07 -5.12 -10.66
N LYS A 2 12.30 -5.40 -9.37
CA LYS A 2 11.88 -6.63 -8.69
C LYS A 2 11.03 -6.28 -7.48
N VAL A 3 10.11 -7.18 -7.11
CA VAL A 3 9.34 -7.07 -5.87
C VAL A 3 10.21 -7.54 -4.71
N GLY A 4 10.68 -6.62 -3.86
CA GLY A 4 11.49 -6.93 -2.68
C GLY A 4 10.69 -6.97 -1.38
N THR A 5 9.66 -6.12 -1.29
CA THR A 5 8.77 -6.07 -0.14
C THR A 5 7.31 -5.94 -0.60
N ILE A 6 6.43 -6.68 0.06
CA ILE A 6 4.98 -6.54 -0.09
C ILE A 6 4.47 -5.86 1.16
N LEU A 7 3.94 -4.66 1.01
CA LEU A 7 3.50 -3.81 2.11
C LEU A 7 1.98 -3.64 2.08
N THR A 8 1.38 -3.83 3.23
CA THR A 8 -0.02 -3.48 3.49
C THR A 8 -0.15 -2.86 4.88
N ALA A 9 -1.33 -2.36 5.22
CA ALA A 9 -1.61 -1.86 6.54
C ALA A 9 -3.04 -2.19 6.97
N THR A 10 -3.23 -2.25 8.28
CA THR A 10 -4.53 -2.41 8.92
C THR A 10 -4.51 -1.76 10.30
N ASP A 11 -5.67 -1.51 10.86
CA ASP A 11 -5.85 -1.26 12.28
C ASP A 11 -6.38 -2.52 12.98
N SER A 12 -6.82 -2.40 14.21
CA SER A 12 -7.38 -3.52 14.98
C SER A 12 -8.83 -3.88 14.62
N ASN A 13 -9.38 -3.31 13.54
CA ASN A 13 -10.72 -3.66 13.07
C ASN A 13 -10.74 -5.12 12.56
N PRO A 14 -11.56 -6.00 13.13
CA PRO A 14 -11.63 -7.41 12.75
C PRO A 14 -11.89 -7.63 11.26
N LEU A 15 -12.66 -6.73 10.63
CA LEU A 15 -12.99 -6.80 9.21
C LEU A 15 -11.73 -6.90 8.31
N TYR A 16 -10.61 -6.34 8.75
CA TYR A 16 -9.35 -6.33 8.00
C TYR A 16 -8.23 -7.11 8.67
N CYS A 17 -8.05 -6.98 9.99
CA CYS A 17 -6.93 -7.63 10.66
C CYS A 17 -7.05 -9.18 10.66
N GLU A 18 -8.26 -9.73 10.52
CA GLU A 18 -8.46 -11.18 10.37
C GLU A 18 -7.88 -11.75 9.07
N PHE A 19 -7.55 -10.93 8.08
CA PHE A 19 -6.84 -11.36 6.87
C PHE A 19 -5.34 -11.59 7.10
N ILE A 20 -4.73 -11.14 8.19
CA ILE A 20 -3.27 -11.26 8.45
C ILE A 20 -2.75 -12.68 8.16
N PRO A 21 -3.34 -13.76 8.72
CA PRO A 21 -2.84 -15.12 8.47
C PRO A 21 -2.90 -15.53 6.99
N SER A 22 -4.02 -15.23 6.33
CA SER A 22 -4.26 -15.56 4.92
C SER A 22 -3.33 -14.78 4.01
N PHE A 23 -3.17 -13.50 4.29
CA PHE A 23 -2.29 -12.57 3.57
C PHE A 23 -0.83 -13.06 3.60
N VAL A 24 -0.30 -13.31 4.79
CA VAL A 24 1.08 -13.81 4.95
C VAL A 24 1.28 -15.13 4.22
N LYS A 25 0.36 -16.08 4.40
CA LYS A 25 0.45 -17.40 3.77
C LYS A 25 0.40 -17.33 2.25
N ALA A 26 -0.51 -16.50 1.70
CA ALA A 26 -0.70 -16.38 0.25
C ALA A 26 0.53 -15.73 -0.41
N TRP A 27 1.01 -14.62 0.13
CA TRP A 27 2.16 -13.92 -0.43
C TRP A 27 3.47 -14.69 -0.28
N LYS A 28 3.73 -15.35 0.86
CA LYS A 28 4.90 -16.25 1.01
C LYS A 28 4.88 -17.41 0.02
N LYS A 29 3.70 -17.93 -0.29
CA LYS A 29 3.58 -19.00 -1.29
C LYS A 29 3.84 -18.46 -2.71
N LEU A 30 3.39 -17.23 -3.01
CA LEU A 30 3.43 -16.71 -4.35
C LEU A 30 4.77 -16.06 -4.71
N ILE A 31 5.36 -15.27 -3.82
CA ILE A 31 6.64 -14.57 -3.99
C ILE A 31 7.49 -14.80 -2.72
N PRO A 32 8.04 -16.01 -2.52
CA PRO A 32 8.73 -16.40 -1.29
C PRO A 32 10.00 -15.59 -1.00
N GLU A 33 10.58 -14.97 -2.03
CA GLU A 33 11.78 -14.12 -1.90
C GLU A 33 11.47 -12.69 -1.43
N ALA A 34 10.22 -12.25 -1.50
CA ALA A 34 9.83 -10.94 -1.00
C ALA A 34 9.56 -10.96 0.51
N ASP A 35 9.96 -9.89 1.20
CA ASP A 35 9.55 -9.68 2.58
C ASP A 35 8.09 -9.24 2.64
N ILE A 36 7.41 -9.62 3.71
CA ILE A 36 6.05 -9.15 4.01
C ILE A 36 6.15 -8.13 5.14
N CYS A 37 5.59 -6.97 4.93
CA CYS A 37 5.51 -5.89 5.90
C CYS A 37 4.05 -5.47 6.09
N ILE A 38 3.50 -5.75 7.25
CA ILE A 38 2.16 -5.35 7.67
C ILE A 38 2.30 -4.24 8.70
N VAL A 39 1.91 -3.02 8.36
CA VAL A 39 1.88 -1.93 9.33
C VAL A 39 0.57 -1.99 10.09
N LEU A 40 0.64 -2.34 11.37
CA LEU A 40 -0.51 -2.43 12.26
C LEU A 40 -0.63 -1.13 13.09
N ILE A 41 -1.72 -0.40 12.89
CA ILE A 41 -2.04 0.80 13.67
C ILE A 41 -2.59 0.36 15.03
N ALA A 42 -1.69 0.12 15.98
CA ALA A 42 -2.01 -0.36 17.33
C ALA A 42 -0.83 -0.11 18.28
N HIS A 43 -1.09 -0.18 19.57
CA HIS A 43 -0.04 -0.09 20.60
C HIS A 43 0.68 -1.43 20.82
N GLU A 44 0.01 -2.55 20.54
CA GLU A 44 0.55 -3.91 20.70
C GLU A 44 0.01 -4.85 19.62
N ILE A 45 0.69 -5.98 19.44
CA ILE A 45 0.23 -7.05 18.55
C ILE A 45 -0.75 -7.92 19.33
N PRO A 46 -2.04 -8.02 18.93
CA PRO A 46 -2.99 -8.92 19.54
C PRO A 46 -2.50 -10.37 19.57
N ASP A 47 -2.83 -11.12 20.61
CA ASP A 47 -2.35 -12.49 20.83
C ASP A 47 -2.59 -13.41 19.64
N ALA A 48 -3.72 -13.26 18.96
CA ALA A 48 -4.07 -14.03 17.76
C ALA A 48 -3.07 -13.83 16.61
N TYR A 49 -2.35 -12.71 16.55
CA TYR A 49 -1.42 -12.36 15.47
C TYR A 49 0.05 -12.45 15.90
N LYS A 50 0.37 -12.78 17.14
CA LYS A 50 1.76 -13.02 17.62
C LYS A 50 2.53 -14.03 16.77
N PRO A 51 1.95 -15.11 16.23
CA PRO A 51 2.64 -16.02 15.30
C PRO A 51 3.14 -15.36 14.01
N TYR A 52 2.65 -14.16 13.70
CA TYR A 52 3.02 -13.37 12.51
C TYR A 52 3.84 -12.12 12.84
N ALA A 53 4.32 -11.98 14.09
CA ALA A 53 5.01 -10.78 14.58
C ALA A 53 6.22 -10.37 13.72
N ASP A 54 6.94 -11.31 13.14
CA ASP A 54 8.07 -11.02 12.26
C ASP A 54 7.67 -10.21 11.01
N HIS A 55 6.39 -10.28 10.62
CA HIS A 55 5.83 -9.56 9.47
C HIS A 55 5.12 -8.28 9.87
N ILE A 56 4.88 -8.04 11.17
CA ILE A 56 4.12 -6.89 11.67
C ILE A 56 5.07 -5.80 12.14
N ARG A 57 4.76 -4.56 11.77
CA ARG A 57 5.39 -3.35 12.27
C ARG A 57 4.33 -2.51 12.95
N LEU A 58 4.46 -2.34 14.26
CA LEU A 58 3.55 -1.49 15.03
C LEU A 58 3.75 -0.02 14.66
N PHE A 59 2.65 0.68 14.49
CA PHE A 59 2.61 2.12 14.40
C PHE A 59 1.60 2.62 15.44
N PRO A 60 2.05 3.35 16.48
CA PRO A 60 1.16 3.85 17.52
C PRO A 60 0.08 4.77 16.92
N PRO A 61 -1.20 4.58 17.27
CA PRO A 61 -2.27 5.45 16.81
C PRO A 61 -2.00 6.91 17.17
N ILE A 62 -2.18 7.79 16.20
CA ILE A 62 -2.09 9.24 16.42
C ILE A 62 -3.44 9.72 16.92
N GLU A 63 -3.43 10.38 18.08
CA GLU A 63 -4.62 10.90 18.72
C GLU A 63 -5.35 11.93 17.84
N GLY A 64 -6.67 11.84 17.79
CA GLY A 64 -7.54 12.73 17.03
C GLY A 64 -7.69 12.36 15.55
N ILE A 65 -7.04 11.27 15.08
CA ILE A 65 -7.16 10.77 13.70
C ILE A 65 -7.71 9.34 13.73
N HIS A 66 -8.73 9.04 12.94
CA HIS A 66 -9.28 7.68 12.85
C HIS A 66 -8.22 6.65 12.45
N THR A 67 -8.14 5.52 13.15
CA THR A 67 -7.15 4.46 12.88
C THR A 67 -7.30 3.86 11.50
N ALA A 68 -8.52 3.72 10.99
CA ALA A 68 -8.78 3.28 9.62
C ALA A 68 -8.16 4.24 8.58
N PHE A 69 -8.29 5.56 8.77
CA PHE A 69 -7.64 6.56 7.94
C PHE A 69 -6.11 6.43 7.98
N GLN A 70 -5.55 6.24 9.19
CA GLN A 70 -4.11 6.03 9.34
C GLN A 70 -3.66 4.79 8.59
N ALA A 71 -4.39 3.66 8.68
CA ALA A 71 -4.09 2.42 7.96
C ALA A 71 -4.18 2.59 6.44
N GLN A 72 -5.14 3.36 5.94
CA GLN A 72 -5.25 3.67 4.52
C GLN A 72 -4.05 4.49 4.04
N CYS A 73 -3.76 5.60 4.69
CA CYS A 73 -2.76 6.56 4.23
C CYS A 73 -1.31 6.11 4.48
N ILE A 74 -1.04 5.29 5.52
CA ILE A 74 0.34 4.91 5.88
C ILE A 74 1.05 4.16 4.75
N ARG A 75 0.32 3.45 3.91
CA ARG A 75 0.83 2.74 2.75
C ARG A 75 1.53 3.65 1.73
N LEU A 76 1.23 4.94 1.72
CA LEU A 76 1.88 5.93 0.87
C LEU A 76 3.20 6.44 1.45
N PHE A 77 3.35 6.44 2.78
CA PHE A 77 4.48 7.06 3.46
C PHE A 77 5.48 6.06 4.06
N TYR A 78 5.02 4.86 4.43
CA TYR A 78 5.86 3.84 5.05
C TYR A 78 6.87 3.19 4.09
N PRO A 79 6.61 3.02 2.79
CA PRO A 79 7.54 2.38 1.84
C PRO A 79 8.94 2.98 1.85
N ARG A 80 9.09 4.29 2.07
CA ARG A 80 10.40 4.97 2.14
C ARG A 80 11.26 4.53 3.34
N GLN A 81 10.66 3.92 4.37
CA GLN A 81 11.37 3.41 5.56
C GLN A 81 11.90 1.99 5.37
N ILE A 82 11.55 1.33 4.27
CA ILE A 82 11.99 -0.03 3.96
C ILE A 82 13.45 0.01 3.50
N ALA A 83 14.33 -0.63 4.26
CA ALA A 83 15.76 -0.69 3.98
C ALA A 83 16.09 -1.81 2.97
N ARG A 84 15.57 -1.70 1.74
CA ARG A 84 15.86 -2.63 0.63
C ARG A 84 16.16 -1.86 -0.65
N ASP A 85 16.98 -2.49 -1.52
CA ASP A 85 17.34 -1.94 -2.85
C ASP A 85 16.43 -2.50 -3.96
N GLU A 86 15.24 -2.94 -3.60
CA GLU A 86 14.24 -3.52 -4.49
C GLU A 86 12.89 -2.78 -4.31
N GLY A 87 11.95 -3.01 -5.22
CA GLY A 87 10.65 -2.34 -5.18
C GLY A 87 9.79 -2.75 -3.98
N VAL A 88 9.10 -1.78 -3.40
CA VAL A 88 8.04 -1.98 -2.40
C VAL A 88 6.71 -1.94 -3.09
N LEU A 89 6.03 -3.09 -3.12
CA LEU A 89 4.68 -3.26 -3.66
C LEU A 89 3.66 -3.00 -2.55
N ILE A 90 2.81 -1.99 -2.71
CA ILE A 90 1.68 -1.80 -1.80
C ILE A 90 0.44 -2.52 -2.31
N THR A 91 -0.39 -3.00 -1.38
CA THR A 91 -1.65 -3.69 -1.66
C THR A 91 -2.66 -3.50 -0.52
N ASP A 92 -3.93 -3.83 -0.78
CA ASP A 92 -4.94 -3.88 0.26
C ASP A 92 -4.81 -5.19 1.07
N MET A 93 -5.21 -5.15 2.36
CA MET A 93 -5.09 -6.29 3.26
C MET A 93 -6.02 -7.46 2.86
N ASP A 94 -7.19 -7.14 2.33
CA ASP A 94 -8.23 -8.08 1.89
C ASP A 94 -8.03 -8.63 0.47
N MET A 95 -6.91 -8.25 -0.18
CA MET A 95 -6.56 -8.68 -1.53
C MET A 95 -5.58 -9.85 -1.50
N LEU A 96 -6.06 -11.03 -1.89
CA LEU A 96 -5.22 -12.22 -1.99
C LEU A 96 -4.62 -12.35 -3.40
N PRO A 97 -3.30 -12.56 -3.51
CA PRO A 97 -2.65 -12.70 -4.81
C PRO A 97 -2.97 -14.07 -5.43
N MET A 98 -3.26 -14.07 -6.74
CA MET A 98 -3.64 -15.29 -7.46
C MET A 98 -2.54 -15.83 -8.38
N ARG A 99 -1.69 -14.97 -8.93
CA ARG A 99 -0.68 -15.38 -9.91
C ARG A 99 0.58 -14.53 -9.81
N ARG A 100 1.73 -15.18 -9.66
CA ARG A 100 3.05 -14.52 -9.57
C ARG A 100 3.34 -13.63 -10.78
N SER A 101 3.12 -14.13 -11.99
CA SER A 101 3.45 -13.41 -13.22
C SER A 101 2.71 -12.07 -13.36
N TYR A 102 1.53 -11.92 -12.73
CA TYR A 102 0.85 -10.62 -12.70
C TYR A 102 1.70 -9.53 -12.04
N TYR A 103 2.44 -9.89 -10.99
CA TYR A 103 3.25 -8.94 -10.21
C TYR A 103 4.67 -8.80 -10.72
N THR A 104 5.23 -9.83 -11.35
CA THR A 104 6.65 -9.87 -11.69
C THR A 104 6.94 -9.54 -13.15
N ASP A 105 6.15 -10.07 -14.09
CA ASP A 105 6.47 -10.01 -15.50
C ASP A 105 6.35 -8.60 -16.08
N PRO A 106 5.29 -7.82 -15.77
CA PRO A 106 5.14 -6.48 -16.34
C PRO A 106 6.23 -5.50 -15.91
N ILE A 107 6.86 -5.74 -14.75
CA ILE A 107 7.88 -4.83 -14.20
C ILE A 107 9.32 -5.30 -14.43
N ALA A 108 9.53 -6.51 -14.96
CA ALA A 108 10.85 -7.12 -15.05
C ALA A 108 11.90 -6.23 -15.75
N ASN A 109 11.48 -5.49 -16.77
CA ASN A 109 12.34 -4.60 -17.57
C ASN A 109 12.14 -3.11 -17.23
N ILE A 110 11.35 -2.77 -16.22
CA ILE A 110 11.16 -1.38 -15.79
C ILE A 110 12.32 -0.98 -14.87
N PRO A 111 12.96 0.19 -15.11
CA PRO A 111 14.01 0.71 -14.25
C PRO A 111 13.55 0.96 -12.81
N ASN A 112 14.48 0.93 -11.84
CA ASN A 112 14.17 1.14 -10.43
C ASN A 112 13.82 2.59 -10.07
N ASP A 113 14.08 3.55 -10.92
CA ASP A 113 13.71 4.96 -10.76
C ASP A 113 12.27 5.28 -11.20
N THR A 114 11.54 4.29 -11.71
CA THR A 114 10.18 4.43 -12.22
C THR A 114 9.16 4.09 -11.15
N PHE A 115 8.13 4.93 -11.02
CA PHE A 115 6.93 4.58 -10.25
C PHE A 115 5.93 3.83 -11.13
N VAL A 116 5.49 2.64 -10.71
CA VAL A 116 4.59 1.79 -11.49
C VAL A 116 3.23 1.65 -10.81
N VAL A 117 2.19 2.04 -11.51
CA VAL A 117 0.78 1.79 -11.19
C VAL A 117 0.31 0.62 -12.02
N TYR A 118 -0.13 -0.47 -11.38
CA TYR A 118 -0.53 -1.70 -12.08
C TYR A 118 -1.88 -1.62 -12.76
N ARG A 119 -2.70 -0.65 -12.37
CA ARG A 119 -4.09 -0.60 -12.78
C ARG A 119 -4.47 0.79 -13.27
N ASP A 120 -4.97 0.86 -14.49
CA ASP A 120 -5.47 2.09 -15.12
C ASP A 120 -6.91 2.45 -14.73
N VAL A 121 -7.45 1.81 -13.70
CA VAL A 121 -8.80 2.08 -13.17
C VAL A 121 -8.81 3.34 -12.30
N CYS A 122 -9.94 4.03 -12.24
CA CYS A 122 -10.17 5.25 -11.45
C CYS A 122 -9.37 6.49 -11.87
N LEU A 123 -8.49 6.39 -12.86
CA LEU A 123 -7.74 7.54 -13.38
C LEU A 123 -8.67 8.54 -14.11
N PRO A 124 -8.32 9.83 -14.13
CA PRO A 124 -7.13 10.45 -13.52
C PRO A 124 -7.31 10.92 -12.08
N SER A 125 -8.53 10.93 -11.53
CA SER A 125 -8.84 11.54 -10.24
C SER A 125 -8.39 10.73 -9.03
N GLU A 126 -8.30 9.41 -9.18
CA GLU A 126 -7.92 8.47 -8.13
C GLU A 126 -6.96 7.42 -8.69
N ILE A 127 -6.11 6.87 -7.84
CA ILE A 127 -5.31 5.68 -8.12
C ILE A 127 -5.69 4.60 -7.13
N ALA A 128 -6.14 3.45 -7.63
CA ALA A 128 -6.45 2.31 -6.79
C ALA A 128 -5.21 1.92 -5.95
N MET A 129 -5.39 1.71 -4.64
CA MET A 129 -4.27 1.39 -3.75
C MET A 129 -3.63 0.04 -4.05
N CYS A 130 -4.37 -0.89 -4.61
CA CYS A 130 -3.87 -2.18 -5.08
C CYS A 130 -3.78 -2.22 -6.62
N TYR A 131 -2.68 -2.41 -7.24
CA TYR A 131 -1.32 -2.61 -6.73
C TYR A 131 -0.42 -1.49 -7.27
N ASN A 132 0.55 -1.06 -6.49
CA ASN A 132 1.49 -0.04 -6.94
C ASN A 132 2.89 -0.38 -6.42
N ILE A 133 3.92 -0.17 -7.23
CA ILE A 133 5.30 -0.49 -6.86
C ILE A 133 6.25 0.62 -7.26
N ALA A 134 7.18 0.92 -6.37
CA ALA A 134 8.35 1.74 -6.66
C ALA A 134 9.49 1.39 -5.68
N HIS A 135 10.70 1.81 -6.02
CA HIS A 135 11.81 1.76 -5.09
C HIS A 135 11.56 2.71 -3.89
N PRO A 136 12.04 2.41 -2.66
CA PRO A 136 11.84 3.28 -1.48
C PRO A 136 12.18 4.76 -1.70
N ARG A 137 13.26 5.06 -2.42
CA ARG A 137 13.66 6.44 -2.78
C ARG A 137 12.65 7.13 -3.72
N VAL A 138 12.00 6.36 -4.58
CA VAL A 138 10.97 6.89 -5.49
C VAL A 138 9.69 7.17 -4.69
N TRP A 139 9.31 6.29 -3.75
CA TRP A 139 8.23 6.58 -2.79
C TRP A 139 8.48 7.89 -2.03
N GLU A 140 9.71 8.09 -1.53
CA GLU A 140 10.09 9.34 -0.85
C GLU A 140 10.02 10.56 -1.77
N SER A 141 10.47 10.43 -3.02
CA SER A 141 10.46 11.54 -3.98
C SER A 141 9.05 11.96 -4.41
N VAL A 142 8.08 11.02 -4.39
CA VAL A 142 6.67 11.29 -4.71
C VAL A 142 5.92 11.87 -3.52
N PHE A 143 6.10 11.29 -2.32
CA PHE A 143 5.29 11.62 -1.14
C PHE A 143 6.01 12.51 -0.12
N GLY A 144 7.28 12.83 -0.38
CA GLY A 144 8.08 13.70 0.47
C GLY A 144 8.71 13.01 1.68
N SER A 145 9.56 13.75 2.40
CA SER A 145 10.33 13.28 3.54
C SER A 145 9.77 13.74 4.91
N ALA A 146 8.68 14.51 4.93
CA ALA A 146 8.04 14.95 6.17
C ALA A 146 7.61 13.74 7.03
N SER A 147 7.50 13.90 8.35
CA SER A 147 7.09 12.80 9.22
C SER A 147 5.74 12.21 8.79
N ILE A 148 5.50 10.93 9.10
CA ILE A 148 4.20 10.29 8.80
C ILE A 148 3.10 11.03 9.55
N GLU A 149 3.34 11.42 10.79
CA GLU A 149 2.38 12.16 11.61
C GLU A 149 2.01 13.52 10.99
N ASP A 150 3.00 14.31 10.56
CA ASP A 150 2.75 15.62 9.93
C ASP A 150 1.92 15.46 8.66
N ASN A 151 2.23 14.44 7.84
CA ASN A 151 1.45 14.15 6.65
C ASN A 151 0.00 13.77 7.00
N PHE A 152 -0.20 12.93 8.02
CA PHE A 152 -1.55 12.55 8.44
C PHE A 152 -2.35 13.74 8.95
N ARG A 153 -1.79 14.54 9.85
CA ARG A 153 -2.46 15.74 10.37
C ARG A 153 -2.84 16.71 9.26
N LYS A 154 -1.93 16.93 8.31
CA LYS A 154 -2.19 17.79 7.15
C LYS A 154 -3.35 17.25 6.30
N ILE A 155 -3.29 16.00 5.85
CA ILE A 155 -4.30 15.43 4.96
C ILE A 155 -5.65 15.32 5.69
N TYR A 156 -5.65 14.89 6.96
CA TYR A 156 -6.85 14.73 7.74
C TYR A 156 -7.57 16.06 8.01
N SER A 157 -6.82 17.16 8.15
CA SER A 157 -7.42 18.49 8.34
C SER A 157 -8.11 19.05 7.09
N GLU A 158 -7.81 18.49 5.92
CA GLU A 158 -8.37 18.93 4.63
C GLU A 158 -9.62 18.12 4.21
N VAL A 159 -9.97 17.06 4.97
CA VAL A 159 -11.06 16.15 4.60
C VAL A 159 -12.06 15.95 5.73
N SER A 160 -13.29 15.62 5.37
CA SER A 160 -14.29 15.14 6.32
C SER A 160 -14.28 13.59 6.27
N TYR A 161 -13.78 12.94 7.32
CA TYR A 161 -13.67 11.49 7.40
C TYR A 161 -14.61 10.96 8.48
N ASP A 162 -15.59 10.13 8.09
CA ASP A 162 -16.61 9.60 9.01
C ASP A 162 -16.29 8.21 9.59
N GLY A 163 -15.18 7.61 9.15
CA GLY A 163 -14.75 6.28 9.61
C GLY A 163 -15.57 5.11 9.03
N GLN A 164 -16.52 5.36 8.15
CA GLN A 164 -17.34 4.32 7.55
C GLN A 164 -16.76 3.85 6.22
N HIS A 165 -16.82 2.54 5.98
CA HIS A 165 -16.41 1.96 4.69
C HIS A 165 -17.25 2.55 3.55
N GLY A 166 -16.57 3.15 2.58
CA GLY A 166 -17.24 3.82 1.44
C GLY A 166 -17.95 5.13 1.80
N GLY A 167 -17.81 5.61 3.03
CA GLY A 167 -18.39 6.86 3.49
C GLY A 167 -17.55 8.08 3.12
N SER A 168 -17.85 9.21 3.80
CA SER A 168 -17.17 10.48 3.55
C SER A 168 -15.67 10.36 3.83
N GLY A 169 -14.86 10.81 2.88
CA GLY A 169 -13.40 10.80 2.98
C GLY A 169 -12.75 9.43 2.76
N TRP A 170 -13.51 8.36 2.48
CA TRP A 170 -12.96 7.01 2.34
C TRP A 170 -11.91 6.88 1.24
N ALA A 171 -12.06 7.57 0.11
CA ALA A 171 -11.11 7.54 -1.02
C ALA A 171 -9.95 8.55 -0.88
N THR A 172 -9.74 9.15 0.30
CA THR A 172 -8.73 10.21 0.49
C THR A 172 -7.32 9.75 0.11
N ASP A 173 -6.92 8.54 0.45
CA ASP A 173 -5.63 7.96 0.09
C ASP A 173 -5.45 7.85 -1.43
N GLN A 174 -6.47 7.41 -2.16
CA GLN A 174 -6.48 7.26 -3.62
C GLN A 174 -6.41 8.61 -4.33
N ILE A 175 -7.18 9.60 -3.86
CA ILE A 175 -7.20 10.97 -4.39
C ILE A 175 -5.86 11.67 -4.13
N PHE A 176 -5.36 11.56 -2.89
CA PHE A 176 -4.06 12.13 -2.53
C PHE A 176 -2.94 11.49 -3.33
N PHE A 177 -2.97 10.17 -3.50
CA PHE A 177 -2.01 9.46 -4.33
C PHE A 177 -2.01 9.98 -5.77
N ALA A 178 -3.18 10.06 -6.41
CA ALA A 178 -3.30 10.56 -7.78
C ALA A 178 -2.72 11.97 -7.91
N LYS A 179 -3.03 12.87 -6.99
CA LYS A 179 -2.49 14.23 -6.96
C LYS A 179 -0.97 14.26 -6.92
N GLN A 180 -0.36 13.49 -6.00
CA GLN A 180 1.11 13.44 -5.86
C GLN A 180 1.76 12.78 -7.07
N PHE A 181 1.22 11.66 -7.53
CA PHE A 181 1.71 10.94 -8.69
C PHE A 181 1.70 11.80 -9.96
N HIS A 182 0.61 12.52 -10.23
CA HIS A 182 0.54 13.39 -11.41
C HIS A 182 1.48 14.60 -11.31
N ALA A 183 1.64 15.18 -10.12
CA ALA A 183 2.54 16.31 -9.89
C ALA A 183 4.03 15.94 -9.97
N TRP A 184 4.37 14.69 -9.66
CA TRP A 184 5.77 14.24 -9.69
C TRP A 184 6.30 14.19 -11.12
N ALA A 185 7.50 14.76 -11.37
CA ALA A 185 8.10 14.85 -12.70
C ALA A 185 8.96 13.63 -13.10
N GLY A 186 9.16 12.66 -12.20
CA GLY A 186 9.97 11.48 -12.47
C GLY A 186 9.32 10.46 -13.40
N PRO A 187 10.04 9.38 -13.74
CA PRO A 187 9.54 8.33 -14.65
C PRO A 187 8.33 7.57 -14.09
N LYS A 188 7.27 7.49 -14.88
CA LYS A 188 6.00 6.85 -14.51
C LYS A 188 5.62 5.77 -15.51
N ALA A 189 5.07 4.66 -15.02
CA ALA A 189 4.43 3.65 -15.85
C ALA A 189 3.05 3.33 -15.29
N VAL A 190 2.03 3.42 -16.11
CA VAL A 190 0.68 2.95 -15.81
C VAL A 190 0.42 1.74 -16.69
N LEU A 191 0.17 0.60 -16.07
CA LEU A 191 -0.09 -0.65 -16.79
C LEU A 191 -1.59 -0.74 -17.09
N ASP A 192 -1.91 -1.28 -18.28
CA ASP A 192 -3.29 -1.56 -18.65
C ASP A 192 -3.69 -2.94 -18.08
N ASP A 193 -4.65 -2.96 -17.18
CA ASP A 193 -5.22 -4.18 -16.59
C ASP A 193 -5.70 -5.19 -17.67
N ARG A 194 -6.13 -4.70 -18.84
CA ARG A 194 -6.62 -5.52 -19.95
C ARG A 194 -5.48 -6.17 -20.76
N VAL A 195 -4.34 -5.50 -20.83
CA VAL A 195 -3.16 -5.97 -21.60
C VAL A 195 -2.37 -6.99 -20.79
N THR A 196 -2.32 -6.88 -19.48
CA THR A 196 -1.64 -7.84 -18.59
C THR A 196 -2.25 -9.25 -18.60
N ARG A 197 -3.40 -9.45 -19.26
CA ARG A 197 -4.13 -10.73 -19.41
C ARG A 197 -4.57 -11.40 -18.11
N PHE A 198 -4.40 -10.74 -16.99
CA PHE A 198 -4.73 -11.27 -15.66
C PHE A 198 -5.68 -10.30 -14.95
N CYS A 199 -6.90 -10.23 -15.46
CA CYS A 199 -7.96 -9.49 -14.78
C CYS A 199 -8.14 -10.05 -13.38
N ARG A 200 -8.40 -9.17 -12.43
CA ARG A 200 -8.85 -9.56 -11.09
C ARG A 200 -10.20 -10.28 -11.19
N LEU A 201 -10.42 -11.23 -10.28
CA LEU A 201 -11.69 -11.98 -10.21
C LEU A 201 -12.89 -11.11 -9.77
N ASP A 202 -12.63 -9.92 -9.28
CA ASP A 202 -13.61 -8.95 -8.78
C ASP A 202 -14.07 -7.91 -9.82
N ARG A 203 -13.89 -8.20 -11.09
CA ARG A 203 -14.45 -7.42 -12.21
C ARG A 203 -15.80 -7.93 -12.66
#